data_9236492b5734cd6697099ce34396f8e1
#
_entry.id   9236492b5734cd6697099ce34396f8e1
#
_cell.length_a   1.000
_cell.length_b   1.000
_cell.length_c   1.000
_cell.angle_alpha   90.00
_cell.angle_beta   90.00
_cell.angle_gamma   90.00
#
_symmetry.space_group_name_H-M   'P 1'
#
loop_
_entity.id
_entity.type
_entity.pdbx_description
1 polymer ?
#
loop_
_entity_poly.entity_id
_entity_poly.type
_entity_poly.pdbx_seq_one_letter_code
_entity_poly.pdbx_strand_id
1 'polypeptide(L)' 'MTIRTNTSSQYKGVAYHKTNSTWCAYIRFDRKLLHLGLFANEEDAARAYNAKAIELFGEFANLNPVD' A
#
# COMPACT_ATOMS: atom_id res chain seq x y z
N MET A 1 4.93 -12.74 20.13
CA MET A 1 4.88 -12.40 19.47
C MET A 1 3.85 -12.06 18.88
N THR A 2 3.52 -11.63 18.48
CA THR A 2 2.59 -11.27 18.07
C THR A 2 2.47 -11.17 16.81
N ILE A 3 1.91 -11.40 16.26
CA ILE A 3 1.89 -11.43 15.12
C ILE A 3 0.92 -10.80 14.51
N ARG A 4 0.82 -10.21 13.81
CA ARG A 4 0.07 -9.64 13.18
C ARG A 4 -0.20 -10.15 12.18
N THR A 5 -0.55 -10.41 11.62
CA THR A 5 -0.70 -11.07 10.84
C THR A 5 -1.42 -10.94 9.77
N ASN A 6 -2.03 -10.41 9.43
CA ASN A 6 -2.68 -10.34 8.37
C ASN A 6 -2.14 -9.57 7.35
N THR A 7 -1.01 -9.22 7.30
CA THR A 7 -0.38 -8.51 6.27
C THR A 7 0.12 -9.47 5.26
N SER A 8 -0.31 -9.40 4.06
CA SER A 8 0.19 -10.28 3.03
C SER A 8 1.34 -9.63 2.27
N SER A 9 1.76 -8.45 2.65
CA SER A 9 2.87 -7.76 2.02
C SER A 9 3.73 -7.09 3.07
N GLN A 10 5.01 -6.95 2.78
CA GLN A 10 5.91 -6.27 3.68
C GLN A 10 5.80 -4.75 3.56
N TYR A 11 5.08 -4.27 2.56
CA TYR A 11 4.92 -2.83 2.36
C TYR A 11 3.61 -2.36 2.96
N LYS A 12 3.61 -1.16 3.52
CA LYS A 12 2.40 -0.62 4.10
C LYS A 12 1.44 -0.21 2.99
N GLY A 13 0.18 -0.45 3.20
CA GLY A 13 -0.84 -0.12 2.23
C GLY A 13 -0.90 -1.05 1.03
N VAL A 14 -0.22 -2.20 1.10
CA VAL A 14 -0.19 -3.15 0.00
C VAL A 14 -0.66 -4.50 0.51
N ALA A 15 -1.53 -5.13 -0.24
CA ALA A 15 -2.04 -6.45 0.12
C ALA A 15 -2.13 -7.33 -1.13
N TYR A 16 -1.94 -8.62 -0.94
CA TYR A 16 -2.00 -9.55 -2.05
C TYR A 16 -3.44 -10.00 -2.27
N HIS A 17 -3.84 -9.99 -3.52
CA HIS A 17 -5.19 -10.37 -3.89
C HIS A 17 -5.12 -11.76 -4.48
N LYS A 18 -5.40 -12.77 -3.69
CA LYS A 18 -5.27 -14.13 -4.15
C LYS A 18 -6.09 -14.46 -5.36
N THR A 19 -7.29 -13.97 -5.42
CA THR A 19 -8.20 -14.27 -6.51
C THR A 19 -7.65 -13.89 -7.86
N ASN A 20 -7.02 -12.72 -7.92
CA ASN A 20 -6.51 -12.22 -9.18
C ASN A 20 -5.02 -12.34 -9.32
N SER A 21 -4.35 -12.88 -8.32
CA SER A 21 -2.90 -12.97 -8.33
C SER A 21 -2.28 -11.60 -8.55
N THR A 22 -2.85 -10.58 -7.92
CA THR A 22 -2.34 -9.22 -8.05
C THR A 22 -2.15 -8.62 -6.69
N TRP A 23 -1.56 -7.44 -6.65
CA TRP A 23 -1.34 -6.71 -5.42
C TRP A 23 -2.19 -5.46 -5.47
N CYS A 24 -2.84 -5.15 -4.38
CA CYS A 24 -3.63 -3.94 -4.34
C CYS A 24 -2.97 -2.93 -3.42
N ALA A 25 -3.15 -1.66 -3.73
CA ALA A 25 -2.62 -0.58 -2.92
C ALA A 25 -3.79 0.23 -2.39
N TYR A 26 -3.69 0.65 -1.14
CA TYR A 26 -4.72 1.49 -0.55
C TYR A 26 -4.08 2.38 0.50
N ILE A 27 -4.75 3.47 0.82
CA ILE A 27 -4.22 4.39 1.79
C ILE A 27 -5.40 4.94 2.57
N ARG A 28 -5.19 5.18 3.85
CA ARG A 28 -6.23 5.72 4.69
C ARG A 28 -6.01 7.21 4.85
N PHE A 29 -7.04 7.99 4.57
CA PHE A 29 -6.93 9.41 4.67
C PHE A 29 -8.30 9.98 5.04
N ASP A 30 -8.33 10.85 6.05
CA ASP A 30 -9.55 11.49 6.47
C ASP A 30 -10.62 10.47 6.81
N ARG A 31 -10.22 9.42 7.53
CA ARG A 31 -11.12 8.35 7.97
C ARG A 31 -11.70 7.54 6.83
N LYS A 32 -11.15 7.65 5.66
CA LYS A 32 -11.62 6.90 4.52
C LYS A 32 -10.50 6.03 4.00
N LEU A 33 -10.87 4.89 3.46
CA LEU A 33 -9.92 4.00 2.83
C LEU A 33 -9.99 4.23 1.34
N LEU A 34 -8.91 4.69 0.77
CA LEU A 34 -8.85 4.97 -0.65
C LEU A 34 -8.13 3.83 -1.35
N HIS A 35 -8.79 3.22 -2.29
CA HIS A 35 -8.22 2.11 -3.03
C HIS A 35 -7.51 2.67 -4.25
N LEU A 36 -6.22 2.39 -4.36
CA LEU A 36 -5.40 3.01 -5.40
C LEU A 36 -5.33 2.19 -6.68
N GLY A 37 -5.59 0.90 -6.60
CA GLY A 37 -5.59 0.09 -7.79
C GLY A 37 -4.99 -1.27 -7.57
N LEU A 38 -4.95 -2.05 -8.65
CA LEU A 38 -4.37 -3.39 -8.64
C LEU A 38 -3.12 -3.38 -9.52
N PHE A 39 -2.11 -4.10 -9.07
CA PHE A 39 -0.82 -4.10 -9.74
C PHE A 39 -0.29 -5.51 -9.84
N ALA A 40 0.46 -5.79 -10.87
CA ALA A 40 1.03 -7.11 -11.05
C ALA A 40 2.20 -7.36 -10.10
N ASN A 41 2.88 -6.30 -9.70
CA ASN A 41 4.05 -6.42 -8.84
C ASN A 41 3.84 -5.73 -7.52
N GLU A 42 4.40 -6.31 -6.47
CA GLU A 42 4.32 -5.74 -5.15
C GLU A 42 4.95 -4.35 -5.09
N GLU A 43 6.09 -4.21 -5.75
CA GLU A 43 6.78 -2.93 -5.74
C GLU A 43 5.98 -1.84 -6.43
N ASP A 44 5.26 -2.19 -7.48
CA ASP A 44 4.43 -1.22 -8.17
C ASP A 44 3.31 -0.72 -7.27
N ALA A 45 2.72 -1.62 -6.50
CA ALA A 45 1.70 -1.23 -5.55
C ALA A 45 2.27 -0.32 -4.48
N ALA A 46 3.48 -0.64 -4.02
CA ALA A 46 4.14 0.19 -3.00
C ALA A 46 4.46 1.56 -3.54
N ARG A 47 4.86 1.65 -4.80
CA ARG A 47 5.13 2.95 -5.42
C ARG A 47 3.87 3.77 -5.53
N ALA A 48 2.75 3.12 -5.87
CA ALA A 48 1.47 3.83 -5.94
C ALA A 48 1.09 4.38 -4.57
N TYR A 49 1.32 3.59 -3.52
CA TYR A 49 1.07 4.07 -2.18
C TYR A 49 1.95 5.28 -1.88
N ASN A 50 3.23 5.17 -2.22
CA ASN A 50 4.16 6.26 -1.94
C ASN A 50 3.74 7.55 -2.64
N ALA A 51 3.36 7.45 -3.90
CA ALA A 51 2.97 8.62 -4.67
C ALA A 51 1.73 9.28 -4.05
N LYS A 52 0.76 8.46 -3.65
CA LYS A 52 -0.44 9.01 -3.05
C LYS A 52 -0.16 9.59 -1.68
N ALA A 53 0.73 8.94 -0.92
CA ALA A 53 1.07 9.44 0.39
C ALA A 53 1.72 10.81 0.30
N ILE A 54 2.58 11.00 -0.69
CA ILE A 54 3.20 12.31 -0.88
C ILE A 54 2.14 13.34 -1.25
N GLU A 55 1.21 12.94 -2.08
CA GLU A 55 0.15 13.85 -2.50
C GLU A 55 -0.72 14.27 -1.32
N LEU A 56 -1.03 13.35 -0.42
CA LEU A 56 -1.95 13.63 0.68
C LEU A 56 -1.26 14.18 1.92
N PHE A 57 -0.06 13.71 2.22
CA PHE A 57 0.61 14.07 3.45
C PHE A 57 1.88 14.91 3.27
N GLY A 58 2.35 15.02 2.05
CA GLY A 58 3.52 15.85 1.80
C GLY A 58 4.74 15.32 2.52
N GLU A 59 5.44 16.20 3.21
CA GLU A 59 6.66 15.82 3.88
C GLU A 59 6.42 14.93 5.09
N PHE A 60 5.18 14.75 5.48
CA PHE A 60 4.88 13.87 6.60
C PHE A 60 4.53 12.46 6.15
N ALA A 61 4.65 12.17 4.87
CA ALA A 61 4.31 10.88 4.36
C ALA A 61 5.29 9.81 4.82
N ASN A 62 4.76 8.64 5.17
CA ASN A 62 5.59 7.51 5.52
C ASN A 62 5.68 6.64 4.29
N LEU A 63 6.82 6.63 3.66
CA LEU A 63 6.98 5.94 2.39
C LEU A 63 7.55 4.55 2.57
N ASN A 64 7.17 3.66 1.65
CA ASN A 64 7.76 2.34 1.60
C ASN A 64 9.14 2.42 0.97
N PRO A 65 10.06 1.54 1.36
CA PRO A 65 11.41 1.57 0.82
C PRO A 65 11.48 0.93 -0.57
N VAL A 66 10.92 1.59 -1.56
CA VAL A 66 11.03 1.16 -2.94
C VAL A 66 11.51 2.34 -3.73
N ASP A 67 12.09 2.09 -4.85
CA ASP A 67 12.64 3.17 -5.65
C ASP A 67 11.60 4.00 -6.33
#